data_6089dd12fcebdb275ad49efcc4b3429d
#
_entry.id   6089dd12fcebdb275ad49efcc4b3429d
#
_cell.length_a   1.000
_cell.length_b   1.000
_cell.length_c   1.000
_cell.angle_alpha   90.00
_cell.angle_beta   90.00
_cell.angle_gamma   90.00
#
_symmetry.space_group_name_H-M   'P 1'
#
loop_
_entity.id
_entity.type
_entity.pdbx_description
1 polymer ?
#
loop_
_entity_poly.entity_id
_entity_poly.type
_entity_poly.pdbx_seq_one_letter_code
_entity_poly.pdbx_strand_id
1 'polypeptide(L)'
;MLKILQARLQQYMNRELPDVQAGFRKGRGTRDQIANICWFMEKARPFQKNIYFCFIDYAKAFDCVDHNNLWKILREMGIPDQLNCLLRNLYAGQEATVRTHGTTDWLQIRKGVHQGCILSPCLFNFYAEYIMRKAGLEEAQAGIKIAGRNIKNLRYADDTTLMAESEEELKSLLMKVKEESEKVGLRLNIQKMKIMASGPITSWEIDGETVETVSDFILGGSKITADGDCSHGIKRCLLLGRKVMTNLDSIFKSRDITLPTKVRLVKAMVFPVVMYRCESWTVKKAEH
;
A
#
# COMPACT_ATOMS: atom_id res chain seq x y z
N MET A 1 -5.97 20.56 19.10
CA MET A 1 -6.99 20.68 18.05
C MET A 1 -6.93 19.56 17.02
N LEU A 2 -5.84 19.34 16.29
CA LEU A 2 -5.73 18.33 15.23
C LEU A 2 -6.09 16.91 15.68
N LYS A 3 -5.68 16.46 16.87
CA LYS A 3 -6.03 15.13 17.42
C LYS A 3 -7.53 14.95 17.62
N ILE A 4 -8.26 16.00 17.96
CA ILE A 4 -9.73 15.95 18.11
C ILE A 4 -10.39 15.78 16.74
N LEU A 5 -9.94 16.53 15.73
CA LEU A 5 -10.42 16.39 14.35
C LEU A 5 -10.11 15.00 13.80
N GLN A 6 -8.89 14.50 14.04
CA GLN A 6 -8.50 13.15 13.67
C GLN A 6 -9.42 12.09 14.29
N ALA A 7 -9.66 12.18 15.60
CA ALA A 7 -10.52 11.22 16.29
C ALA A 7 -11.96 11.20 15.74
N ARG A 8 -12.49 12.37 15.35
CA ARG A 8 -13.80 12.48 14.69
C ARG A 8 -13.78 11.88 13.29
N LEU A 9 -12.76 12.21 12.46
CA LEU A 9 -12.63 11.64 11.12
C LEU A 9 -12.44 10.13 11.17
N GLN A 10 -11.72 9.61 12.17
CA GLN A 10 -11.48 8.17 12.32
C GLN A 10 -12.78 7.36 12.47
N GLN A 11 -13.82 7.93 13.11
CA GLN A 11 -15.12 7.27 13.23
C GLN A 11 -15.77 7.07 11.84
N TYR A 12 -15.69 8.09 10.98
CA TYR A 12 -16.18 7.99 9.60
C TYR A 12 -15.32 7.08 8.75
N MET A 13 -13.99 7.12 8.88
CA MET A 13 -13.10 6.19 8.21
C MET A 13 -13.47 4.74 8.50
N ASN A 14 -13.71 4.40 9.77
CA ASN A 14 -14.02 3.04 10.15
C ASN A 14 -15.37 2.55 9.58
N ARG A 15 -16.30 3.48 9.31
CA ARG A 15 -17.62 3.17 8.74
C ARG A 15 -17.58 3.12 7.21
N GLU A 16 -16.91 4.08 6.59
CA GLU A 16 -16.98 4.29 5.15
C GLU A 16 -15.92 3.54 4.35
N LEU A 17 -14.75 3.26 4.95
CA LEU A 17 -13.68 2.58 4.22
C LEU A 17 -13.85 1.06 4.29
N PRO A 18 -13.80 0.37 3.14
CA PRO A 18 -13.87 -1.09 3.08
C PRO A 18 -12.62 -1.74 3.69
N ASP A 19 -12.72 -3.05 3.92
CA ASP A 19 -11.65 -3.83 4.53
C ASP A 19 -10.40 -3.95 3.66
N VAL A 20 -10.54 -3.76 2.37
CA VAL A 20 -9.42 -3.78 1.41
C VAL A 20 -8.46 -2.60 1.57
N GLN A 21 -8.89 -1.46 2.17
CA GLN A 21 -8.00 -0.37 2.53
C GLN A 21 -7.43 -0.57 3.93
N ALA A 22 -6.15 -0.90 4.01
CA ALA A 22 -5.43 -1.13 5.27
C ALA A 22 -4.60 0.07 5.73
N GLY A 23 -4.33 1.03 4.85
CA GLY A 23 -3.45 2.17 5.12
C GLY A 23 -3.94 3.05 6.27
N PHE A 24 -3.08 3.29 7.25
CA PHE A 24 -3.33 4.16 8.40
C PHE A 24 -4.56 3.79 9.26
N ARG A 25 -4.98 2.52 9.22
CA ARG A 25 -6.05 1.97 10.07
C ARG A 25 -5.47 1.19 11.23
N LYS A 26 -6.08 1.37 12.41
CA LYS A 26 -5.66 0.66 13.62
C LYS A 26 -5.83 -0.85 13.45
N GLY A 27 -4.78 -1.62 13.77
CA GLY A 27 -4.78 -3.08 13.70
C GLY A 27 -4.65 -3.64 12.28
N ARG A 28 -4.35 -2.79 11.28
CA ARG A 28 -4.11 -3.19 9.88
C ARG A 28 -2.76 -2.65 9.42
N GLY A 29 -2.08 -3.42 8.58
CA GLY A 29 -0.75 -3.05 8.09
C GLY A 29 -0.46 -3.57 6.69
N THR A 30 0.71 -3.22 6.16
CA THR A 30 1.23 -3.80 4.90
C THR A 30 1.32 -5.31 4.98
N ARG A 31 1.62 -5.86 6.17
CA ARG A 31 1.65 -7.29 6.46
C ARG A 31 0.37 -8.01 6.03
N ASP A 32 -0.80 -7.44 6.35
CA ASP A 32 -2.08 -8.06 6.03
C ASP A 32 -2.30 -8.09 4.51
N GLN A 33 -1.89 -7.03 3.80
CA GLN A 33 -2.01 -6.95 2.34
C GLN A 33 -1.08 -7.93 1.64
N ILE A 34 0.16 -8.06 2.12
CA ILE A 34 1.15 -9.03 1.60
C ILE A 34 0.63 -10.45 1.81
N ALA A 35 0.16 -10.76 3.03
CA ALA A 35 -0.39 -12.07 3.36
C ALA A 35 -1.61 -12.42 2.48
N ASN A 36 -2.48 -11.46 2.22
CA ASN A 36 -3.62 -11.64 1.33
C ASN A 36 -3.18 -11.98 -0.11
N ILE A 37 -2.21 -11.26 -0.67
CA ILE A 37 -1.70 -11.54 -2.03
C ILE A 37 -1.11 -12.95 -2.09
N CYS A 38 -0.25 -13.31 -1.14
CA CYS A 38 0.35 -14.65 -1.09
C CYS A 38 -0.72 -15.73 -0.97
N TRP A 39 -1.74 -15.51 -0.12
CA TRP A 39 -2.85 -16.44 0.05
C TRP A 39 -3.66 -16.59 -1.25
N PHE A 40 -3.92 -15.52 -2.00
CA PHE A 40 -4.60 -15.60 -3.30
C PHE A 40 -3.82 -16.48 -4.28
N MET A 41 -2.50 -16.26 -4.38
CA MET A 41 -1.64 -17.04 -5.26
C MET A 41 -1.63 -18.53 -4.87
N GLU A 42 -1.53 -18.84 -3.58
CA GLU A 42 -1.59 -20.21 -3.08
C GLU A 42 -2.92 -20.88 -3.37
N LYS A 43 -4.04 -20.19 -3.21
CA LYS A 43 -5.37 -20.72 -3.45
C LYS A 43 -5.71 -20.90 -4.93
N ALA A 44 -5.13 -20.10 -5.82
CA ALA A 44 -5.34 -20.25 -7.26
C ALA A 44 -4.55 -21.42 -7.87
N ARG A 45 -3.38 -21.73 -7.29
CA ARG A 45 -2.46 -22.75 -7.80
C ARG A 45 -3.08 -24.15 -7.97
N PRO A 46 -3.81 -24.73 -6.99
CA PRO A 46 -4.43 -26.06 -7.14
C PRO A 46 -5.46 -26.12 -8.28
N PHE A 47 -6.07 -24.98 -8.61
CA PHE A 47 -7.10 -24.88 -9.66
C PHE A 47 -6.51 -24.46 -11.00
N GLN A 48 -5.19 -24.33 -11.13
CA GLN A 48 -4.50 -23.85 -12.33
C GLN A 48 -5.08 -22.51 -12.86
N LYS A 49 -5.61 -21.67 -11.95
CA LYS A 49 -6.15 -20.36 -12.32
C LYS A 49 -5.02 -19.35 -12.40
N ASN A 50 -5.00 -18.61 -13.50
CA ASN A 50 -4.11 -17.48 -13.65
C ASN A 50 -4.62 -16.31 -12.79
N ILE A 51 -3.71 -15.60 -12.16
CA ILE A 51 -3.97 -14.35 -11.48
C ILE A 51 -3.07 -13.28 -12.06
N TYR A 52 -3.69 -12.13 -12.32
CA TYR A 52 -3.04 -10.95 -12.86
C TYR A 52 -3.10 -9.84 -11.81
N PHE A 53 -1.95 -9.24 -11.53
CA PHE A 53 -1.78 -8.13 -10.58
C PHE A 53 -1.30 -6.90 -11.33
N CYS A 54 -1.87 -5.73 -11.01
CA CYS A 54 -1.34 -4.44 -11.41
C CYS A 54 -1.06 -3.61 -10.15
N PHE A 55 0.20 -3.28 -9.94
CA PHE A 55 0.64 -2.41 -8.85
C PHE A 55 0.64 -0.97 -9.35
N ILE A 56 -0.29 -0.17 -8.82
CA ILE A 56 -0.48 1.22 -9.19
C ILE A 56 0.40 2.11 -8.32
N ASP A 57 1.13 3.00 -8.96
CA ASP A 57 1.84 4.13 -8.34
C ASP A 57 1.18 5.43 -8.81
N TYR A 58 0.90 6.36 -7.89
CA TYR A 58 0.39 7.68 -8.22
C TYR A 58 1.53 8.70 -8.26
N ALA A 59 1.50 9.58 -9.25
CA ALA A 59 2.46 10.68 -9.33
C ALA A 59 2.19 11.69 -8.21
N LYS A 60 3.03 11.71 -7.16
CA LYS A 60 2.93 12.63 -6.02
C LYS A 60 1.53 12.64 -5.38
N ALA A 61 1.01 11.45 -5.03
CA ALA A 61 -0.35 11.22 -4.58
C ALA A 61 -0.86 12.28 -3.57
N PHE A 62 -0.15 12.46 -2.46
CA PHE A 62 -0.52 13.42 -1.39
C PHE A 62 -0.44 14.87 -1.83
N ASP A 63 0.51 15.21 -2.70
CA ASP A 63 0.74 16.59 -3.16
C ASP A 63 -0.26 17.02 -4.24
N CYS A 64 -0.90 16.04 -4.91
CA CYS A 64 -1.84 16.29 -6.01
C CYS A 64 -3.31 16.37 -5.59
N VAL A 65 -3.64 16.15 -4.32
CA VAL A 65 -5.01 16.25 -3.80
C VAL A 65 -5.53 17.68 -4.00
N ASP A 66 -6.51 17.88 -4.88
CA ASP A 66 -7.13 19.17 -5.11
C ASP A 66 -8.07 19.54 -3.96
N HIS A 67 -7.88 20.71 -3.36
CA HIS A 67 -8.66 21.12 -2.18
C HIS A 67 -10.16 21.25 -2.47
N ASN A 68 -10.54 21.79 -3.65
CA ASN A 68 -11.95 21.96 -3.99
C ASN A 68 -12.64 20.60 -4.16
N ASN A 69 -11.98 19.67 -4.84
CA ASN A 69 -12.45 18.30 -4.99
C ASN A 69 -12.49 17.58 -3.64
N LEU A 70 -11.49 17.79 -2.77
CA LEU A 70 -11.44 17.18 -1.45
C LEU A 70 -12.69 17.52 -0.63
N TRP A 71 -13.07 18.80 -0.54
CA TRP A 71 -14.23 19.21 0.25
C TRP A 71 -15.55 18.67 -0.31
N LYS A 72 -15.66 18.57 -1.63
CA LYS A 72 -16.80 17.95 -2.31
C LYS A 72 -16.85 16.44 -2.02
N ILE A 73 -15.74 15.75 -2.17
CA ILE A 73 -15.60 14.30 -1.89
C ILE A 73 -15.95 13.99 -0.45
N LEU A 74 -15.41 14.73 0.52
CA LEU A 74 -15.72 14.51 1.94
C LEU A 74 -17.23 14.61 2.23
N ARG A 75 -17.92 15.54 1.59
CA ARG A 75 -19.38 15.67 1.71
C ARG A 75 -20.10 14.48 1.10
N GLU A 76 -19.73 14.06 -0.11
CA GLU A 76 -20.29 12.89 -0.78
C GLU A 76 -20.02 11.59 0.00
N MET A 77 -18.90 11.52 0.72
CA MET A 77 -18.53 10.42 1.61
C MET A 77 -19.20 10.50 3.00
N GLY A 78 -20.19 11.37 3.18
CA GLY A 78 -20.99 11.45 4.40
C GLY A 78 -20.31 12.14 5.59
N ILE A 79 -19.27 12.94 5.35
CA ILE A 79 -18.67 13.78 6.40
C ILE A 79 -19.59 15.00 6.65
N PRO A 80 -19.99 15.26 7.90
CA PRO A 80 -20.88 16.39 8.22
C PRO A 80 -20.30 17.73 7.79
N ASP A 81 -21.17 18.62 7.32
CA ASP A 81 -20.78 19.95 6.82
C ASP A 81 -20.01 20.77 7.86
N GLN A 82 -20.36 20.65 9.13
CA GLN A 82 -19.63 21.33 10.23
C GLN A 82 -18.17 20.89 10.30
N LEU A 83 -17.92 19.58 10.23
CA LEU A 83 -16.55 19.03 10.26
C LEU A 83 -15.80 19.40 8.98
N ASN A 84 -16.47 19.32 7.84
CA ASN A 84 -15.90 19.70 6.54
C ASN A 84 -15.53 21.19 6.51
N CYS A 85 -16.36 22.07 7.07
CA CYS A 85 -16.08 23.50 7.20
C CYS A 85 -14.84 23.76 8.07
N LEU A 86 -14.72 23.07 9.22
CA LEU A 86 -13.54 23.18 10.08
C LEU A 86 -12.25 22.75 9.36
N LEU A 87 -12.29 21.65 8.61
CA LEU A 87 -11.16 21.19 7.82
C LEU A 87 -10.81 22.19 6.72
N ARG A 88 -11.81 22.69 6.00
CA ARG A 88 -11.62 23.70 4.96
C ARG A 88 -10.97 24.97 5.51
N ASN A 89 -11.42 25.45 6.66
CA ASN A 89 -10.82 26.63 7.32
C ASN A 89 -9.37 26.37 7.76
N LEU A 90 -9.02 25.13 8.14
CA LEU A 90 -7.66 24.77 8.48
C LEU A 90 -6.70 24.86 7.28
N TYR A 91 -7.21 24.56 6.08
CA TYR A 91 -6.47 24.63 4.82
C TYR A 91 -6.59 26.00 4.11
N ALA A 92 -7.51 26.86 4.55
CA ALA A 92 -7.71 28.18 3.95
C ALA A 92 -6.52 29.09 4.27
N GLY A 93 -6.05 29.82 3.24
CA GLY A 93 -4.97 30.80 3.40
C GLY A 93 -3.60 30.21 3.72
N GLN A 94 -3.39 28.92 3.48
CA GLN A 94 -2.07 28.33 3.66
C GLN A 94 -1.12 28.84 2.58
N GLU A 95 0.05 29.29 3.02
CA GLU A 95 1.11 29.84 2.17
C GLU A 95 2.42 29.12 2.46
N ALA A 96 3.26 29.01 1.46
CA ALA A 96 4.60 28.46 1.59
C ALA A 96 5.63 29.35 0.91
N THR A 97 6.84 29.31 1.44
CA THR A 97 8.02 29.91 0.81
C THR A 97 9.16 28.93 0.84
N VAL A 98 10.01 28.98 -0.18
CA VAL A 98 11.21 28.12 -0.26
C VAL A 98 12.43 28.95 0.09
N ARG A 99 13.23 28.46 1.04
CA ARG A 99 14.47 29.08 1.47
C ARG A 99 15.64 28.31 0.86
N THR A 100 16.28 28.89 -0.15
CA THR A 100 17.52 28.35 -0.75
C THR A 100 18.68 29.33 -0.47
N HIS A 101 19.14 30.08 -1.45
CA HIS A 101 20.12 31.17 -1.30
C HIS A 101 19.45 32.54 -1.11
N GLY A 102 18.14 32.57 -0.97
CA GLY A 102 17.23 33.66 -0.69
C GLY A 102 15.85 33.11 -0.34
N THR A 103 14.92 33.94 0.05
CA THR A 103 13.50 33.56 0.23
C THR A 103 12.73 33.83 -1.04
N THR A 104 11.93 32.89 -1.50
CA THR A 104 10.95 33.12 -2.57
C THR A 104 9.78 33.97 -2.04
N ASP A 105 9.00 34.55 -2.92
CA ASP A 105 7.70 35.12 -2.57
C ASP A 105 6.78 34.06 -1.96
N TRP A 106 5.83 34.51 -1.17
CA TRP A 106 4.83 33.64 -0.56
C TRP A 106 3.88 33.10 -1.64
N LEU A 107 3.79 31.78 -1.74
CA LEU A 107 2.93 31.07 -2.68
C LEU A 107 1.74 30.47 -1.96
N GLN A 108 0.53 30.76 -2.42
CA GLN A 108 -0.68 30.14 -1.88
C GLN A 108 -0.76 28.65 -2.25
N ILE A 109 -0.99 27.81 -1.25
CA ILE A 109 -1.15 26.37 -1.41
C ILE A 109 -2.63 26.08 -1.69
N ARG A 110 -2.91 25.55 -2.87
CA ARG A 110 -4.27 25.17 -3.32
C ARG A 110 -4.44 23.67 -3.54
N LYS A 111 -3.34 22.91 -3.47
CA LYS A 111 -3.28 21.47 -3.67
C LYS A 111 -2.40 20.82 -2.63
N GLY A 112 -2.65 19.55 -2.42
CA GLY A 112 -1.88 18.69 -1.54
C GLY A 112 -2.40 18.65 -0.10
N VAL A 113 -2.17 17.50 0.53
CA VAL A 113 -2.37 17.33 1.97
C VAL A 113 -0.98 17.21 2.60
N HIS A 114 -0.75 17.97 3.67
CA HIS A 114 0.57 18.15 4.25
C HIS A 114 1.16 16.82 4.74
N GLN A 115 2.25 16.37 4.13
CA GLN A 115 2.99 15.17 4.57
C GLN A 115 3.49 15.35 6.01
N GLY A 116 3.22 14.35 6.87
CA GLY A 116 3.52 14.43 8.31
C GLY A 116 2.39 15.02 9.17
N CYS A 117 1.34 15.62 8.60
CA CYS A 117 0.16 16.00 9.35
C CYS A 117 -0.69 14.77 9.68
N ILE A 118 -1.18 14.68 10.91
CA ILE A 118 -1.99 13.55 11.38
C ILE A 118 -3.35 13.41 10.67
N LEU A 119 -3.83 14.45 10.00
CA LEU A 119 -5.09 14.44 9.24
C LEU A 119 -4.91 13.93 7.81
N SER A 120 -3.72 14.14 7.21
CA SER A 120 -3.48 13.86 5.79
C SER A 120 -3.75 12.41 5.39
N PRO A 121 -3.39 11.39 6.19
CA PRO A 121 -3.73 10.01 5.88
C PRO A 121 -5.24 9.76 5.80
N CYS A 122 -6.02 10.35 6.71
CA CYS A 122 -7.47 10.22 6.69
C CYS A 122 -8.07 10.88 5.44
N LEU A 123 -7.65 12.11 5.15
CA LEU A 123 -8.15 12.87 4.00
C LEU A 123 -7.82 12.18 2.68
N PHE A 124 -6.59 11.69 2.54
CA PHE A 124 -6.17 10.95 1.35
C PHE A 124 -6.96 9.64 1.20
N ASN A 125 -7.16 8.89 2.28
CA ASN A 125 -7.94 7.65 2.23
C ASN A 125 -9.38 7.87 1.76
N PHE A 126 -10.06 8.94 2.18
CA PHE A 126 -11.38 9.31 1.64
C PHE A 126 -11.32 9.66 0.16
N TYR A 127 -10.29 10.39 -0.25
CA TYR A 127 -10.09 10.78 -1.65
C TYR A 127 -9.87 9.56 -2.54
N ALA A 128 -8.99 8.64 -2.14
CA ALA A 128 -8.73 7.41 -2.85
C ALA A 128 -9.95 6.48 -2.88
N GLU A 129 -10.68 6.37 -1.76
CA GLU A 129 -11.91 5.56 -1.68
C GLU A 129 -12.98 6.05 -2.64
N TYR A 130 -13.19 7.35 -2.72
CA TYR A 130 -14.13 7.96 -3.66
C TYR A 130 -13.83 7.55 -5.12
N ILE A 131 -12.55 7.61 -5.52
CA ILE A 131 -12.11 7.17 -6.84
C ILE A 131 -12.49 5.71 -7.08
N MET A 132 -12.20 4.84 -6.12
CA MET A 132 -12.45 3.41 -6.28
C MET A 132 -13.94 3.07 -6.34
N ARG A 133 -14.78 3.78 -5.59
CA ARG A 133 -16.25 3.68 -5.68
C ARG A 133 -16.76 4.11 -7.05
N LYS A 134 -16.30 5.27 -7.56
CA LYS A 134 -16.67 5.75 -8.89
C LYS A 134 -16.18 4.83 -10.01
N ALA A 135 -15.03 4.20 -9.86
CA ALA A 135 -14.53 3.19 -10.80
C ALA A 135 -15.30 1.85 -10.76
N GLY A 136 -16.29 1.71 -9.86
CA GLY A 136 -17.13 0.52 -9.76
C GLY A 136 -16.41 -0.71 -9.23
N LEU A 137 -15.36 -0.52 -8.44
CA LEU A 137 -14.58 -1.64 -7.88
C LEU A 137 -15.35 -2.41 -6.78
N GLU A 138 -16.44 -1.88 -6.27
CA GLU A 138 -17.30 -2.56 -5.28
C GLU A 138 -18.36 -3.45 -5.91
N GLU A 139 -18.63 -3.32 -7.22
CA GLU A 139 -19.66 -4.09 -7.92
C GLU A 139 -19.26 -5.56 -8.14
N ALA A 140 -20.26 -6.47 -8.03
CA ALA A 140 -20.09 -7.89 -7.72
C ALA A 140 -19.59 -8.81 -8.85
N GLN A 141 -19.24 -8.33 -10.05
CA GLN A 141 -19.02 -9.23 -11.20
C GLN A 141 -17.57 -9.48 -11.62
N ALA A 142 -16.62 -8.63 -11.22
CA ALA A 142 -15.21 -8.76 -11.59
C ALA A 142 -14.34 -9.08 -10.36
N GLY A 143 -13.11 -9.59 -10.57
CA GLY A 143 -12.13 -9.87 -9.52
C GLY A 143 -11.99 -11.34 -9.17
N ILE A 144 -11.07 -11.64 -8.25
CA ILE A 144 -10.78 -13.00 -7.82
C ILE A 144 -11.86 -13.48 -6.85
N LYS A 145 -12.54 -14.58 -7.19
CA LYS A 145 -13.58 -15.20 -6.34
C LYS A 145 -12.97 -16.13 -5.31
N ILE A 146 -12.99 -15.73 -4.03
CA ILE A 146 -12.51 -16.56 -2.93
C ILE A 146 -13.54 -16.56 -1.80
N ALA A 147 -13.92 -17.76 -1.35
CA ALA A 147 -14.90 -17.96 -0.29
C ALA A 147 -16.21 -17.14 -0.47
N GLY A 148 -16.69 -17.02 -1.70
CA GLY A 148 -17.91 -16.29 -2.03
C GLY A 148 -17.77 -14.76 -2.09
N ARG A 149 -16.56 -14.21 -1.89
CA ARG A 149 -16.29 -12.78 -2.03
C ARG A 149 -15.45 -12.51 -3.27
N ASN A 150 -15.80 -11.46 -4.00
CA ASN A 150 -14.99 -10.95 -5.11
C ASN A 150 -14.04 -9.89 -4.56
N ILE A 151 -12.73 -10.10 -4.76
CA ILE A 151 -11.71 -9.13 -4.36
C ILE A 151 -11.01 -8.66 -5.63
N LYS A 152 -11.13 -7.37 -5.92
CA LYS A 152 -10.60 -6.72 -7.13
C LYS A 152 -9.36 -5.90 -6.84
N ASN A 153 -9.21 -5.46 -5.60
CA ASN A 153 -8.11 -4.60 -5.20
C ASN A 153 -7.72 -4.80 -3.74
N LEU A 154 -6.48 -4.47 -3.43
CA LEU A 154 -5.96 -4.31 -2.08
C LEU A 154 -5.23 -2.97 -2.02
N ARG A 155 -5.39 -2.24 -0.90
CA ARG A 155 -4.84 -0.88 -0.79
C ARG A 155 -4.15 -0.65 0.54
N TYR A 156 -3.04 0.05 0.48
CA TYR A 156 -2.36 0.60 1.64
C TYR A 156 -2.02 2.06 1.36
N ALA A 157 -2.89 2.98 1.77
CA ALA A 157 -2.86 4.40 1.42
C ALA A 157 -2.91 4.60 -0.11
N ASP A 158 -1.84 5.11 -0.70
CA ASP A 158 -1.67 5.31 -2.14
C ASP A 158 -1.22 4.04 -2.89
N ASP A 159 -0.55 3.12 -2.22
CA ASP A 159 -0.20 1.82 -2.80
C ASP A 159 -1.48 1.02 -3.10
N THR A 160 -1.80 0.85 -4.36
CA THR A 160 -2.98 0.12 -4.82
C THR A 160 -2.58 -1.06 -5.69
N THR A 161 -3.08 -2.24 -5.35
CA THR A 161 -2.93 -3.45 -6.17
C THR A 161 -4.28 -3.83 -6.73
N LEU A 162 -4.45 -3.81 -8.06
CA LEU A 162 -5.61 -4.38 -8.74
C LEU A 162 -5.36 -5.86 -9.02
N MET A 163 -6.43 -6.65 -9.04
CA MET A 163 -6.38 -8.09 -9.26
C MET A 163 -7.53 -8.55 -10.13
N ALA A 164 -7.23 -9.50 -11.06
CA ALA A 164 -8.22 -10.12 -11.92
C ALA A 164 -7.84 -11.56 -12.29
N GLU A 165 -8.82 -12.32 -12.80
CA GLU A 165 -8.61 -13.69 -13.32
C GLU A 165 -8.23 -13.67 -14.82
N SER A 166 -8.37 -12.53 -15.52
CA SER A 166 -7.92 -12.35 -16.92
C SER A 166 -7.21 -11.02 -17.14
N GLU A 167 -6.42 -10.98 -18.22
CA GLU A 167 -5.67 -9.78 -18.63
C GLU A 167 -6.63 -8.66 -19.04
N GLU A 168 -7.68 -8.97 -19.80
CA GLU A 168 -8.67 -8.01 -20.30
C GLU A 168 -9.45 -7.37 -19.15
N GLU A 169 -9.82 -8.18 -18.15
CA GLU A 169 -10.48 -7.70 -16.95
C GLU A 169 -9.60 -6.73 -16.18
N LEU A 170 -8.32 -7.10 -15.96
CA LEU A 170 -7.38 -6.25 -15.26
C LEU A 170 -7.17 -4.91 -15.97
N LYS A 171 -7.04 -4.93 -17.31
CA LYS A 171 -6.90 -3.74 -18.15
C LYS A 171 -8.15 -2.85 -18.04
N SER A 172 -9.35 -3.44 -18.10
CA SER A 172 -10.61 -2.72 -17.93
C SER A 172 -10.69 -2.03 -16.56
N LEU A 173 -10.33 -2.73 -15.48
CA LEU A 173 -10.30 -2.16 -14.12
C LEU A 173 -9.31 -1.00 -14.03
N LEU A 174 -8.10 -1.16 -14.57
CA LEU A 174 -7.08 -0.14 -14.57
C LEU A 174 -7.52 1.12 -15.31
N MET A 175 -8.12 0.98 -16.50
CA MET A 175 -8.61 2.13 -17.28
C MET A 175 -9.71 2.90 -16.56
N LYS A 176 -10.62 2.22 -15.87
CA LYS A 176 -11.64 2.88 -15.04
C LYS A 176 -11.02 3.65 -13.88
N VAL A 177 -10.06 3.04 -13.17
CA VAL A 177 -9.35 3.72 -12.07
C VAL A 177 -8.58 4.94 -12.59
N LYS A 178 -7.91 4.83 -13.73
CA LYS A 178 -7.20 5.94 -14.38
C LYS A 178 -8.16 7.09 -14.68
N GLU A 179 -9.26 6.81 -15.37
CA GLU A 179 -10.24 7.83 -15.74
C GLU A 179 -10.81 8.56 -14.53
N GLU A 180 -11.26 7.83 -13.49
CA GLU A 180 -11.82 8.43 -12.28
C GLU A 180 -10.75 9.20 -11.46
N SER A 181 -9.50 8.73 -11.46
CA SER A 181 -8.39 9.43 -10.81
C SER A 181 -8.10 10.78 -11.49
N GLU A 182 -8.08 10.80 -12.81
CA GLU A 182 -7.82 12.02 -13.61
C GLU A 182 -8.92 13.08 -13.43
N LYS A 183 -10.19 12.66 -13.30
CA LYS A 183 -11.33 13.57 -13.04
C LYS A 183 -11.16 14.39 -11.75
N VAL A 184 -10.47 13.83 -10.77
CA VAL A 184 -10.20 14.50 -9.50
C VAL A 184 -8.77 15.05 -9.38
N GLY A 185 -7.95 14.91 -10.43
CA GLY A 185 -6.60 15.49 -10.51
C GLY A 185 -5.48 14.60 -10.01
N LEU A 186 -5.73 13.31 -9.71
CA LEU A 186 -4.68 12.32 -9.48
C LEU A 186 -4.27 11.68 -10.82
N ARG A 187 -2.96 11.57 -11.04
CA ARG A 187 -2.40 10.92 -12.23
C ARG A 187 -1.64 9.67 -11.86
N LEU A 188 -1.82 8.63 -12.66
CA LEU A 188 -1.02 7.42 -12.54
C LEU A 188 0.41 7.67 -13.04
N ASN A 189 1.37 7.07 -12.39
CA ASN A 189 2.77 7.05 -12.84
C ASN A 189 3.03 5.75 -13.60
N ILE A 190 2.75 5.76 -14.91
CA ILE A 190 2.79 4.57 -15.75
C ILE A 190 4.17 3.92 -15.74
N GLN A 191 5.24 4.70 -15.72
CA GLN A 191 6.62 4.19 -15.70
C GLN A 191 6.97 3.41 -14.42
N LYS A 192 6.34 3.76 -13.29
CA LYS A 192 6.54 3.05 -12.01
C LYS A 192 5.55 1.93 -11.79
N MET A 193 4.45 1.92 -12.52
CA MET A 193 3.50 0.83 -12.45
C MET A 193 4.12 -0.47 -12.91
N LYS A 194 3.71 -1.58 -12.30
CA LYS A 194 4.20 -2.91 -12.64
C LYS A 194 3.03 -3.86 -12.79
N ILE A 195 3.16 -4.79 -13.73
CA ILE A 195 2.21 -5.89 -13.90
C ILE A 195 2.93 -7.18 -13.59
N MET A 196 2.30 -8.03 -12.79
CA MET A 196 2.78 -9.37 -12.49
C MET A 196 1.67 -10.37 -12.75
N ALA A 197 1.98 -11.46 -13.44
CA ALA A 197 1.00 -12.49 -13.75
C ALA A 197 1.57 -13.90 -13.50
N SER A 198 0.71 -14.82 -13.07
CA SER A 198 1.05 -16.23 -12.97
C SER A 198 0.89 -16.99 -14.31
N GLY A 199 0.29 -16.35 -15.32
CA GLY A 199 0.08 -16.84 -16.67
C GLY A 199 0.75 -15.98 -17.73
N PRO A 200 0.56 -16.31 -19.01
CA PRO A 200 1.04 -15.50 -20.12
C PRO A 200 0.40 -14.11 -20.08
N ILE A 201 1.18 -13.08 -20.42
CA ILE A 201 0.74 -11.69 -20.47
C ILE A 201 1.34 -11.01 -21.70
N THR A 202 0.55 -10.14 -22.32
CA THR A 202 0.99 -9.31 -23.42
C THR A 202 1.62 -8.01 -22.92
N SER A 203 2.34 -7.29 -23.77
CA SER A 203 2.83 -5.94 -23.44
C SER A 203 1.65 -4.95 -23.42
N TRP A 204 1.60 -4.10 -22.39
CA TRP A 204 0.56 -3.08 -22.28
C TRP A 204 1.12 -1.70 -22.58
N GLU A 205 0.39 -0.96 -23.39
CA GLU A 205 0.62 0.46 -23.61
C GLU A 205 -0.56 1.27 -23.06
N ILE A 206 -0.24 2.31 -22.31
CA ILE A 206 -1.19 3.27 -21.75
C ILE A 206 -0.64 4.66 -22.05
N ASP A 207 -1.40 5.48 -22.79
CA ASP A 207 -0.99 6.83 -23.20
C ASP A 207 0.34 6.87 -23.97
N GLY A 208 0.67 5.82 -24.72
CA GLY A 208 1.93 5.69 -25.46
C GLY A 208 3.13 5.28 -24.61
N GLU A 209 2.94 4.97 -23.32
CA GLU A 209 3.96 4.42 -22.45
C GLU A 209 3.73 2.93 -22.18
N THR A 210 4.78 2.13 -22.27
CA THR A 210 4.72 0.69 -22.00
C THR A 210 4.76 0.43 -20.49
N VAL A 211 3.80 -0.35 -19.98
CA VAL A 211 3.80 -0.81 -18.58
C VAL A 211 4.72 -2.02 -18.45
N GLU A 212 5.65 -1.97 -17.52
CA GLU A 212 6.63 -3.04 -17.30
C GLU A 212 5.98 -4.27 -16.68
N THR A 213 6.20 -5.43 -17.32
CA THR A 213 5.85 -6.74 -16.78
C THR A 213 7.00 -7.32 -15.99
N VAL A 214 6.75 -7.75 -14.76
CA VAL A 214 7.77 -8.24 -13.83
C VAL A 214 7.43 -9.63 -13.31
N SER A 215 8.46 -10.42 -13.03
CA SER A 215 8.32 -11.73 -12.36
C SER A 215 8.25 -11.63 -10.85
N ASP A 216 8.67 -10.50 -10.30
CA ASP A 216 8.63 -10.20 -8.86
C ASP A 216 8.41 -8.71 -8.60
N PHE A 217 7.83 -8.39 -7.44
CA PHE A 217 7.56 -7.03 -7.02
C PHE A 217 7.80 -6.86 -5.52
N ILE A 218 8.25 -5.67 -5.11
CA ILE A 218 8.44 -5.34 -3.69
C ILE A 218 7.25 -4.52 -3.20
N LEU A 219 6.32 -5.17 -2.51
CA LEU A 219 5.17 -4.54 -1.88
C LEU A 219 5.39 -4.36 -0.38
N GLY A 220 5.22 -3.15 0.12
CA GLY A 220 5.38 -2.85 1.54
C GLY A 220 6.73 -3.30 2.12
N GLY A 221 7.73 -3.47 1.24
CA GLY A 221 9.07 -3.92 1.59
C GLY A 221 9.30 -5.43 1.52
N SER A 222 8.28 -6.26 1.29
CA SER A 222 8.42 -7.70 1.08
C SER A 222 8.40 -8.04 -0.41
N LYS A 223 9.30 -8.95 -0.82
CA LYS A 223 9.36 -9.43 -2.19
C LYS A 223 8.27 -10.47 -2.43
N ILE A 224 7.42 -10.22 -3.41
CA ILE A 224 6.40 -11.14 -3.91
C ILE A 224 6.85 -11.60 -5.29
N THR A 225 6.79 -12.89 -5.56
CA THR A 225 7.15 -13.50 -6.85
C THR A 225 5.90 -14.09 -7.51
N ALA A 226 5.83 -14.06 -8.83
CA ALA A 226 4.69 -14.57 -9.59
C ALA A 226 4.42 -16.06 -9.35
N ASP A 227 5.47 -16.83 -9.04
CA ASP A 227 5.40 -18.25 -8.66
C ASP A 227 5.14 -18.46 -7.15
N GLY A 228 5.10 -17.39 -6.35
CA GLY A 228 4.93 -17.45 -4.91
C GLY A 228 6.09 -18.14 -4.17
N ASP A 229 7.29 -18.24 -4.80
CA ASP A 229 8.46 -18.81 -4.14
C ASP A 229 9.21 -17.77 -3.31
N CYS A 230 9.24 -17.97 -2.00
CA CYS A 230 9.93 -17.10 -1.04
C CYS A 230 11.29 -17.65 -0.58
N SER A 231 11.71 -18.82 -1.06
CA SER A 231 12.94 -19.52 -0.60
C SER A 231 14.19 -18.65 -0.69
N HIS A 232 14.31 -17.83 -1.75
CA HIS A 232 15.45 -16.92 -1.91
C HIS A 232 15.47 -15.83 -0.82
N GLY A 233 14.30 -15.27 -0.48
CA GLY A 233 14.15 -14.28 0.59
C GLY A 233 14.50 -14.86 1.95
N ILE A 234 14.01 -16.08 2.24
CA ILE A 234 14.30 -16.81 3.48
C ILE A 234 15.82 -17.05 3.61
N LYS A 235 16.45 -17.60 2.59
CA LYS A 235 17.92 -17.85 2.58
C LYS A 235 18.72 -16.57 2.84
N ARG A 236 18.34 -15.46 2.20
CA ARG A 236 18.99 -14.15 2.42
C ARG A 236 18.86 -13.69 3.87
N CYS A 237 17.69 -13.75 4.47
CA CYS A 237 17.48 -13.33 5.85
C CYS A 237 18.21 -14.22 6.85
N LEU A 238 18.27 -15.55 6.60
CA LEU A 238 19.04 -16.47 7.41
C LEU A 238 20.55 -16.18 7.33
N LEU A 239 21.08 -15.82 6.15
CA LEU A 239 22.48 -15.41 6.00
C LEU A 239 22.77 -14.11 6.78
N LEU A 240 21.88 -13.13 6.73
CA LEU A 240 22.01 -11.90 7.53
C LEU A 240 21.96 -12.20 9.03
N GLY A 241 21.06 -13.05 9.48
CA GLY A 241 20.98 -13.50 10.88
C GLY A 241 22.26 -14.19 11.33
N ARG A 242 22.83 -15.08 10.51
CA ARG A 242 24.14 -15.72 10.77
C ARG A 242 25.25 -14.70 10.91
N LYS A 243 25.30 -13.68 10.04
CA LYS A 243 26.27 -12.59 10.12
C LYS A 243 26.17 -11.82 11.44
N VAL A 244 24.95 -11.50 11.89
CA VAL A 244 24.73 -10.86 13.20
C VAL A 244 25.18 -11.78 14.35
N MET A 245 24.86 -13.07 14.29
CA MET A 245 25.32 -14.05 15.27
C MET A 245 26.85 -14.10 15.35
N THR A 246 27.53 -14.11 14.20
CA THR A 246 29.01 -14.10 14.14
C THR A 246 29.58 -12.83 14.77
N ASN A 247 28.96 -11.66 14.53
CA ASN A 247 29.40 -10.41 15.15
C ASN A 247 29.24 -10.41 16.69
N LEU A 248 28.35 -11.24 17.22
CA LEU A 248 28.10 -11.40 18.66
C LEU A 248 28.84 -12.61 19.27
N ASP A 249 29.69 -13.30 18.49
CA ASP A 249 30.33 -14.56 18.90
C ASP A 249 31.14 -14.44 20.20
N SER A 250 31.87 -13.33 20.40
CA SER A 250 32.60 -13.07 21.63
C SER A 250 31.67 -13.03 22.87
N ILE A 251 30.50 -12.44 22.73
CA ILE A 251 29.48 -12.35 23.78
C ILE A 251 28.90 -13.74 24.06
N PHE A 252 28.56 -14.50 23.00
CA PHE A 252 27.97 -15.82 23.14
C PHE A 252 28.94 -16.85 23.72
N LYS A 253 30.24 -16.71 23.47
CA LYS A 253 31.30 -17.58 24.03
C LYS A 253 31.72 -17.20 25.45
N SER A 254 31.45 -15.97 25.89
CA SER A 254 31.78 -15.55 27.26
C SER A 254 31.05 -16.40 28.30
N ARG A 255 31.79 -16.85 29.34
CA ARG A 255 31.27 -17.57 30.50
C ARG A 255 30.62 -16.63 31.54
N ASP A 256 30.98 -15.35 31.52
CA ASP A 256 30.49 -14.34 32.47
C ASP A 256 29.07 -13.88 32.14
N ILE A 257 28.60 -14.16 30.93
CA ILE A 257 27.27 -13.77 30.47
C ILE A 257 26.29 -14.96 30.62
N THR A 258 25.25 -14.74 31.42
CA THR A 258 24.24 -15.78 31.70
C THR A 258 23.43 -16.16 30.45
N LEU A 259 22.96 -17.40 30.39
CA LEU A 259 22.13 -17.89 29.30
C LEU A 259 20.86 -17.03 29.05
N PRO A 260 20.11 -16.59 30.08
CA PRO A 260 18.98 -15.69 29.87
C PRO A 260 19.35 -14.38 29.18
N THR A 261 20.53 -13.82 29.49
CA THR A 261 21.02 -12.59 28.82
C THR A 261 21.36 -12.87 27.34
N LYS A 262 22.02 -13.98 27.05
CA LYS A 262 22.29 -14.42 25.66
C LYS A 262 20.99 -14.59 24.86
N VAL A 263 19.99 -15.22 25.45
CA VAL A 263 18.67 -15.37 24.80
C VAL A 263 18.00 -14.01 24.54
N ARG A 264 18.09 -13.05 25.48
CA ARG A 264 17.57 -11.69 25.26
C ARG A 264 18.28 -10.99 24.09
N LEU A 265 19.61 -11.16 23.97
CA LEU A 265 20.37 -10.60 22.86
C LEU A 265 19.94 -11.21 21.52
N VAL A 266 19.76 -12.52 21.44
CA VAL A 266 19.25 -13.16 20.23
C VAL A 266 17.87 -12.60 19.86
N LYS A 267 16.95 -12.50 20.83
CA LYS A 267 15.61 -11.94 20.58
C LYS A 267 15.63 -10.47 20.16
N ALA A 268 16.56 -9.68 20.71
CA ALA A 268 16.62 -8.25 20.41
C ALA A 268 17.39 -7.91 19.13
N MET A 269 18.39 -8.69 18.75
CA MET A 269 19.31 -8.35 17.67
C MET A 269 19.22 -9.30 16.46
N VAL A 270 19.02 -10.59 16.69
CA VAL A 270 19.01 -11.59 15.59
C VAL A 270 17.59 -11.78 15.03
N PHE A 271 16.61 -11.99 15.89
CA PHE A 271 15.23 -12.19 15.44
C PHE A 271 14.67 -11.06 14.57
N PRO A 272 14.84 -9.76 14.91
CA PRO A 272 14.36 -8.68 14.07
C PRO A 272 15.00 -8.68 12.67
N VAL A 273 16.25 -9.11 12.55
CA VAL A 273 16.96 -9.20 11.26
C VAL A 273 16.44 -10.38 10.44
N VAL A 274 16.28 -11.55 11.06
CA VAL A 274 15.79 -12.77 10.38
C VAL A 274 14.32 -12.61 9.99
N MET A 275 13.50 -12.09 10.90
CA MET A 275 12.06 -11.95 10.69
C MET A 275 11.67 -10.66 9.96
N TYR A 276 12.65 -9.86 9.54
CA TYR A 276 12.36 -8.64 8.78
C TYR A 276 11.82 -8.98 7.40
N ARG A 277 10.62 -8.51 7.08
CA ARG A 277 9.91 -8.77 5.81
C ARG A 277 9.59 -10.26 5.58
N CYS A 278 9.24 -10.97 6.66
CA CYS A 278 8.86 -12.38 6.57
C CYS A 278 7.37 -12.59 6.22
N GLU A 279 6.62 -11.54 5.94
CA GLU A 279 5.17 -11.56 5.73
C GLU A 279 4.76 -12.43 4.52
N SER A 280 5.62 -12.50 3.50
CA SER A 280 5.39 -13.30 2.30
C SER A 280 5.92 -14.74 2.40
N TRP A 281 6.48 -15.15 3.55
CA TRP A 281 7.12 -16.46 3.64
C TRP A 281 6.11 -17.58 3.83
N THR A 282 6.15 -18.51 2.90
CA THR A 282 5.57 -19.86 3.02
C THR A 282 6.71 -20.84 3.27
N VAL A 283 6.85 -21.31 4.50
CA VAL A 283 7.92 -22.23 4.87
C VAL A 283 7.56 -23.62 4.36
N LYS A 284 8.32 -24.12 3.41
CA LYS A 284 8.16 -25.49 2.89
C LYS A 284 8.71 -26.50 3.87
N LYS A 285 8.17 -27.74 3.86
CA LYS A 285 8.61 -28.83 4.74
C LYS A 285 10.12 -29.13 4.67
N ALA A 286 10.76 -28.84 3.53
CA ALA A 286 12.20 -28.99 3.34
C ALA A 286 13.05 -27.85 3.95
N GLU A 287 12.42 -26.81 4.49
CA GLU A 287 13.08 -25.62 5.06
C GLU A 287 12.99 -25.62 6.60
N HIS A 288 12.41 -26.70 7.17
CA HIS A 288 12.44 -27.02 8.59
C HIS A 288 13.75 -27.79 8.90
#